data_83b27709353fbbd858ccd2fd5fe6a4cf
#
_entry.id   83b27709353fbbd858ccd2fd5fe6a4cf
#
_cell.length_a   1.000
_cell.length_b   1.000
_cell.length_c   1.000
_cell.angle_alpha   90.00
_cell.angle_beta   90.00
_cell.angle_gamma   90.00
#
_symmetry.space_group_name_H-M   'P 1'
#
loop_
_entity.id
_entity.type
_entity.pdbx_description
1 polymer ?
#
loop_
_entity_poly.entity_id
_entity_poly.type
_entity_poly.pdbx_seq_one_letter_code
_entity_poly.pdbx_strand_id
1 'polypeptide(L)'
;YEGNTLLGQLPRVAFMKKGGSKFSALNAVRIDPKIAAEKDWLWRVTWHGNSGYGVTYQPAKATSQVFLMRTGDGISYRLVSALKIPDRPNEATIRFGHREEMRIVVRNEGGNHKGYLGTAVPPYTDFSWRQVNLRLGGPDLVRIPNGKWVLASRRYTSPTRTVFGLLGEDGHFEPRVLVPSAGDTSYPGMLIHENKLWASYYASHEEKTAIYLARIPLSEFE
;
A
#
# COMPACT_ATOMS: atom_id res chain seq x y z
N TYR A 1 4.12 -16.60 17.91
CA TYR A 1 4.91 -16.37 19.13
C TYR A 1 4.82 -17.61 20.02
N GLU A 2 5.90 -17.93 20.67
CA GLU A 2 5.93 -18.86 21.79
C GLU A 2 6.43 -18.06 22.99
N GLY A 3 5.52 -17.78 23.94
CA GLY A 3 5.76 -16.73 24.93
C GLY A 3 6.02 -15.37 24.25
N ASN A 4 7.16 -14.75 24.51
CA ASN A 4 7.58 -13.49 23.88
C ASN A 4 8.47 -13.68 22.65
N THR A 5 8.71 -14.92 22.21
CA THR A 5 9.60 -15.22 21.08
C THR A 5 8.82 -15.23 19.77
N LEU A 6 9.23 -14.40 18.82
CA LEU A 6 8.70 -14.40 17.45
C LEU A 6 9.26 -15.62 16.70
N LEU A 7 8.39 -16.58 16.40
CA LEU A 7 8.77 -17.80 15.66
C LEU A 7 8.84 -17.62 14.14
N GLY A 8 8.20 -16.57 13.62
CA GLY A 8 8.21 -16.26 12.19
C GLY A 8 7.17 -15.20 11.84
N GLN A 9 7.29 -14.62 10.65
CA GLN A 9 6.34 -13.66 10.09
C GLN A 9 5.94 -14.14 8.70
N LEU A 10 4.89 -14.96 8.64
CA LEU A 10 4.38 -15.49 7.39
C LEU A 10 2.97 -14.96 7.12
N PRO A 11 2.68 -14.51 5.90
CA PRO A 11 1.36 -14.03 5.53
C PRO A 11 0.32 -15.16 5.61
N ARG A 12 -0.91 -14.80 5.96
CA ARG A 12 -2.07 -15.67 6.01
C ARG A 12 -3.21 -15.02 5.23
N VAL A 13 -4.09 -15.83 4.64
CA VAL A 13 -5.26 -15.37 3.92
C VAL A 13 -6.50 -16.15 4.35
N ALA A 14 -7.61 -15.44 4.44
CA ALA A 14 -8.95 -16.03 4.57
C ALA A 14 -9.86 -15.47 3.48
N PHE A 15 -10.82 -16.26 3.05
CA PHE A 15 -11.75 -15.90 1.99
C PHE A 15 -13.18 -15.77 2.55
N MET A 16 -13.89 -14.80 2.05
CA MET A 16 -15.32 -14.65 2.26
C MET A 16 -16.04 -14.76 0.92
N LYS A 17 -17.05 -15.62 0.85
CA LYS A 17 -17.91 -15.73 -0.33
C LYS A 17 -18.66 -14.41 -0.55
N LYS A 18 -18.89 -14.03 -1.80
CA LYS A 18 -19.71 -12.86 -2.14
C LYS A 18 -21.08 -12.97 -1.43
N GLY A 19 -21.47 -11.92 -0.71
CA GLY A 19 -22.69 -11.91 0.09
C GLY A 19 -22.62 -12.72 1.39
N GLY A 20 -21.48 -13.33 1.70
CA GLY A 20 -21.28 -14.06 2.95
C GLY A 20 -20.93 -13.12 4.11
N SER A 21 -21.13 -13.61 5.35
CA SER A 21 -20.80 -12.90 6.59
C SER A 21 -19.67 -13.55 7.38
N LYS A 22 -19.11 -14.67 6.89
CA LYS A 22 -18.07 -15.43 7.58
C LYS A 22 -16.87 -15.66 6.66
N PHE A 23 -15.68 -15.52 7.23
CA PHE A 23 -14.43 -15.90 6.59
C PHE A 23 -14.18 -17.41 6.70
N SER A 24 -13.46 -17.96 5.73
CA SER A 24 -12.89 -19.31 5.82
C SER A 24 -11.86 -19.41 6.94
N ALA A 25 -11.41 -20.63 7.24
CA ALA A 25 -10.18 -20.82 8.00
C ALA A 25 -9.00 -20.13 7.31
N LEU A 26 -7.99 -19.75 8.10
CA LEU A 26 -6.76 -19.14 7.59
C LEU A 26 -5.93 -20.14 6.80
N ASN A 27 -5.53 -19.74 5.61
CA ASN A 27 -4.59 -20.50 4.77
C ASN A 27 -3.20 -19.85 4.85
N ALA A 28 -2.16 -20.68 4.87
CA ALA A 28 -0.80 -20.20 4.71
C ALA A 28 -0.59 -19.70 3.28
N VAL A 29 -0.10 -18.48 3.13
CA VAL A 29 0.34 -17.97 1.84
C VAL A 29 1.67 -18.62 1.48
N ARG A 30 1.81 -19.05 0.23
CA ARG A 30 3.03 -19.64 -0.34
C ARG A 30 3.73 -18.61 -1.22
N ILE A 31 4.89 -18.18 -0.80
CA ILE A 31 5.76 -17.29 -1.58
C ILE A 31 6.65 -18.14 -2.49
N ASP A 32 6.97 -17.61 -3.68
CA ASP A 32 7.86 -18.27 -4.64
C ASP A 32 9.16 -18.73 -3.96
N PRO A 33 9.54 -20.03 -4.04
CA PRO A 33 10.75 -20.54 -3.39
C PRO A 33 12.04 -19.81 -3.78
N LYS A 34 12.06 -19.13 -4.93
CA LYS A 34 13.23 -18.37 -5.38
C LYS A 34 13.57 -17.19 -4.47
N ILE A 35 12.60 -16.69 -3.70
CA ILE A 35 12.78 -15.51 -2.84
C ILE A 35 12.24 -15.73 -1.43
N ALA A 36 11.57 -16.86 -1.14
CA ALA A 36 10.94 -17.10 0.16
C ALA A 36 11.93 -16.98 1.31
N ALA A 37 11.55 -16.30 2.36
CA ALA A 37 12.33 -16.08 3.57
C ALA A 37 11.47 -16.26 4.84
N GLU A 38 12.10 -16.35 6.00
CA GLU A 38 11.41 -16.48 7.30
C GLU A 38 10.55 -15.26 7.66
N LYS A 39 10.85 -14.11 7.06
CA LYS A 39 10.18 -12.83 7.32
C LYS A 39 9.71 -12.19 6.03
N ASP A 40 8.76 -12.84 5.37
CA ASP A 40 8.09 -12.31 4.19
C ASP A 40 6.82 -11.56 4.59
N TRP A 41 6.81 -10.26 4.34
CA TRP A 41 5.63 -9.43 4.53
C TRP A 41 4.98 -9.16 3.17
N LEU A 42 3.98 -9.96 2.81
CA LEU A 42 3.10 -9.65 1.69
C LEU A 42 2.15 -8.53 2.13
N TRP A 43 2.31 -7.37 1.50
CA TRP A 43 1.47 -6.21 1.78
C TRP A 43 0.15 -6.28 0.98
N ARG A 44 -0.51 -5.18 0.76
CA ARG A 44 -1.81 -5.11 0.07
C ARG A 44 -1.79 -5.83 -1.28
N VAL A 45 -2.85 -6.56 -1.58
CA VAL A 45 -3.04 -7.23 -2.87
C VAL A 45 -4.11 -6.50 -3.66
N THR A 46 -3.80 -6.18 -4.92
CA THR A 46 -4.73 -5.56 -5.87
C THR A 46 -5.02 -6.54 -6.99
N TRP A 47 -6.29 -6.81 -7.20
CA TRP A 47 -6.75 -7.66 -8.30
C TRP A 47 -6.93 -6.82 -9.57
N HIS A 48 -6.43 -7.35 -10.68
CA HIS A 48 -6.59 -6.82 -12.02
C HIS A 48 -6.92 -7.97 -12.97
N GLY A 49 -8.15 -7.98 -13.48
CA GLY A 49 -8.68 -9.17 -14.15
C GLY A 49 -8.63 -10.40 -13.23
N ASN A 50 -8.07 -11.49 -13.74
CA ASN A 50 -7.92 -12.76 -13.01
C ASN A 50 -6.58 -12.88 -12.26
N SER A 51 -5.84 -11.80 -12.11
CA SER A 51 -4.53 -11.81 -11.44
C SER A 51 -4.51 -10.85 -10.26
N GLY A 52 -4.10 -11.35 -9.11
CA GLY A 52 -3.77 -10.53 -7.96
C GLY A 52 -2.28 -10.16 -7.97
N TYR A 53 -1.97 -8.91 -7.64
CA TYR A 53 -0.61 -8.41 -7.53
C TYR A 53 -0.39 -7.83 -6.13
N GLY A 54 0.73 -8.14 -5.53
CA GLY A 54 1.15 -7.63 -4.24
C GLY A 54 2.66 -7.42 -4.20
N VAL A 55 3.10 -6.60 -3.27
CA VAL A 55 4.53 -6.44 -2.98
C VAL A 55 4.85 -7.20 -1.71
N THR A 56 5.81 -8.11 -1.80
CA THR A 56 6.42 -8.68 -0.61
C THR A 56 7.70 -7.93 -0.28
N TYR A 57 7.95 -7.68 0.99
CA TYR A 57 9.19 -7.09 1.45
C TYR A 57 9.83 -7.91 2.56
N GLN A 58 11.15 -7.91 2.56
CA GLN A 58 11.99 -8.64 3.51
C GLN A 58 12.81 -7.61 4.30
N PRO A 59 12.40 -7.28 5.54
CA PRO A 59 13.07 -6.24 6.30
C PRO A 59 14.48 -6.66 6.69
N ALA A 60 15.44 -5.78 6.47
CA ALA A 60 16.82 -5.94 6.91
C ALA A 60 17.30 -4.67 7.62
N LYS A 61 18.43 -4.78 8.38
CA LYS A 61 18.97 -3.64 9.13
C LYS A 61 19.48 -2.52 8.23
N ALA A 62 20.17 -2.86 7.13
CA ALA A 62 20.78 -1.89 6.22
C ALA A 62 19.90 -1.61 5.01
N THR A 63 19.49 -2.64 4.29
CA THR A 63 18.64 -2.53 3.10
C THR A 63 17.50 -3.54 3.17
N SER A 64 16.32 -3.18 2.66
CA SER A 64 15.21 -4.12 2.50
C SER A 64 15.12 -4.56 1.04
N GLN A 65 14.77 -5.83 0.82
CA GLN A 65 14.45 -6.33 -0.50
C GLN A 65 12.93 -6.29 -0.71
N VAL A 66 12.51 -5.86 -1.86
CA VAL A 66 11.09 -5.78 -2.26
C VAL A 66 10.86 -6.44 -3.61
N PHE A 67 9.80 -7.22 -3.70
CA PHE A 67 9.49 -8.03 -4.87
C PHE A 67 8.04 -7.85 -5.28
N LEU A 68 7.80 -7.67 -6.57
CA LEU A 68 6.47 -7.75 -7.15
C LEU A 68 6.08 -9.21 -7.32
N MET A 69 4.94 -9.57 -6.75
CA MET A 69 4.38 -10.91 -6.77
C MET A 69 3.07 -10.94 -7.51
N ARG A 70 2.77 -12.08 -8.16
CA ARG A 70 1.49 -12.34 -8.83
C ARG A 70 0.87 -13.63 -8.31
N THR A 71 -0.44 -13.61 -8.18
CA THR A 71 -1.26 -14.79 -7.82
C THR A 71 -2.48 -14.91 -8.71
N GLY A 72 -2.97 -16.14 -8.91
CA GLY A 72 -4.27 -16.42 -9.51
C GLY A 72 -5.31 -16.91 -8.49
N ASP A 73 -4.88 -17.25 -7.28
CA ASP A 73 -5.72 -17.89 -6.26
C ASP A 73 -5.71 -17.18 -4.90
N GLY A 74 -4.87 -16.15 -4.73
CA GLY A 74 -4.67 -15.43 -3.47
C GLY A 74 -3.88 -16.22 -2.42
N ILE A 75 -3.42 -17.42 -2.73
CA ILE A 75 -2.68 -18.32 -1.83
C ILE A 75 -1.25 -18.50 -2.29
N SER A 76 -1.06 -18.77 -3.60
CA SER A 76 0.25 -19.07 -4.19
C SER A 76 0.74 -17.86 -4.98
N TYR A 77 1.85 -17.29 -4.58
CA TYR A 77 2.44 -16.10 -5.17
C TYR A 77 3.74 -16.42 -5.88
N ARG A 78 3.83 -16.04 -7.15
CA ARG A 78 5.03 -16.21 -7.99
C ARG A 78 5.72 -14.87 -8.15
N LEU A 79 7.04 -14.88 -8.20
CA LEU A 79 7.87 -13.71 -8.48
C LEU A 79 7.59 -13.20 -9.89
N VAL A 80 7.32 -11.89 -10.01
CA VAL A 80 7.28 -11.16 -11.28
C VAL A 80 8.61 -10.46 -11.50
N SER A 81 9.01 -9.61 -10.54
CA SER A 81 10.27 -8.86 -10.62
C SER A 81 10.77 -8.44 -9.24
N ALA A 82 12.10 -8.30 -9.11
CA ALA A 82 12.69 -7.58 -8.01
C ALA A 82 12.59 -6.08 -8.26
N LEU A 83 12.05 -5.34 -7.29
CA LEU A 83 11.90 -3.89 -7.40
C LEU A 83 13.20 -3.22 -6.92
N LYS A 84 13.90 -2.57 -7.85
CA LYS A 84 15.19 -1.93 -7.58
C LYS A 84 14.98 -0.56 -6.94
N ILE A 85 14.64 -0.54 -5.66
CA ILE A 85 14.45 0.67 -4.86
C ILE A 85 15.56 0.72 -3.83
N PRO A 86 16.26 1.88 -3.68
CA PRO A 86 17.34 2.00 -2.71
C PRO A 86 16.85 2.03 -1.26
N ASP A 87 17.78 1.88 -0.34
CA ASP A 87 17.62 2.03 1.10
C ASP A 87 16.73 0.95 1.74
N ARG A 88 15.62 1.36 2.38
CA ARG A 88 14.76 0.48 3.19
C ARG A 88 13.29 0.56 2.76
N PRO A 89 12.98 0.19 1.50
CA PRO A 89 11.59 0.12 1.03
C PRO A 89 10.81 -0.98 1.77
N ASN A 90 9.50 -0.75 1.96
CA ASN A 90 8.64 -1.70 2.66
C ASN A 90 7.18 -1.64 2.15
N GLU A 91 6.27 -1.08 2.92
CA GLU A 91 4.84 -1.00 2.61
C GLU A 91 4.57 -0.39 1.24
N ALA A 92 3.75 -1.05 0.43
CA ALA A 92 3.49 -0.62 -0.93
C ALA A 92 2.02 -0.81 -1.31
N THR A 93 1.51 0.05 -2.19
CA THR A 93 0.18 -0.10 -2.78
C THR A 93 0.28 -0.08 -4.28
N ILE A 94 -0.39 -1.06 -4.92
CA ILE A 94 -0.46 -1.21 -6.37
C ILE A 94 -1.82 -0.72 -6.85
N ARG A 95 -1.83 0.02 -7.96
CA ARG A 95 -3.05 0.36 -8.71
C ARG A 95 -2.78 0.28 -10.21
N PHE A 96 -3.85 0.13 -10.98
CA PHE A 96 -3.78 0.08 -12.43
C PHE A 96 -4.43 1.32 -13.03
N GLY A 97 -3.72 1.92 -13.99
CA GLY A 97 -4.16 3.04 -14.78
C GLY A 97 -4.77 2.60 -16.13
N HIS A 98 -4.69 3.48 -17.11
CA HIS A 98 -5.08 3.14 -18.47
C HIS A 98 -4.06 2.21 -19.12
N ARG A 99 -4.49 1.42 -20.14
CA ARG A 99 -3.63 0.56 -20.95
C ARG A 99 -2.74 -0.37 -20.12
N GLU A 100 -3.31 -0.96 -19.07
CA GLU A 100 -2.57 -1.92 -18.22
C GLU A 100 -1.36 -1.31 -17.47
N GLU A 101 -1.23 0.01 -17.39
CA GLU A 101 -0.16 0.63 -16.63
C GLU A 101 -0.32 0.32 -15.14
N MET A 102 0.71 -0.30 -14.56
CA MET A 102 0.80 -0.52 -13.11
C MET A 102 1.48 0.67 -12.46
N ARG A 103 0.90 1.15 -11.36
CA ARG A 103 1.51 2.15 -10.47
C ARG A 103 1.70 1.56 -9.10
N ILE A 104 2.87 1.76 -8.54
CA ILE A 104 3.22 1.31 -7.20
C ILE A 104 3.74 2.52 -6.41
N VAL A 105 3.10 2.82 -5.28
CA VAL A 105 3.66 3.74 -4.28
C VAL A 105 4.30 2.93 -3.17
N VAL A 106 5.54 3.26 -2.82
CA VAL A 106 6.35 2.49 -1.87
C VAL A 106 6.88 3.41 -0.77
N ARG A 107 6.61 3.03 0.49
CA ARG A 107 7.23 3.65 1.65
C ARG A 107 8.70 3.29 1.73
N ASN A 108 9.52 4.23 2.18
CA ASN A 108 10.94 4.03 2.41
C ASN A 108 11.36 4.57 3.78
N GLU A 109 12.04 3.75 4.57
CA GLU A 109 12.52 4.09 5.91
C GLU A 109 14.04 4.27 5.98
N GLY A 110 14.69 4.41 4.83
CA GLY A 110 16.12 4.72 4.73
C GLY A 110 16.38 6.05 4.04
N GLY A 111 17.65 6.44 3.97
CA GLY A 111 18.09 7.65 3.29
C GLY A 111 17.36 8.90 3.79
N ASN A 112 16.74 9.64 2.88
CA ASN A 112 15.94 10.84 3.18
C ASN A 112 14.48 10.54 3.57
N HIS A 113 14.12 9.27 3.76
CA HIS A 113 12.78 8.76 4.09
C HIS A 113 11.68 9.07 3.06
N LYS A 114 11.99 9.66 1.93
CA LYS A 114 10.99 9.94 0.88
C LYS A 114 10.57 8.64 0.20
N GLY A 115 9.26 8.52 -0.07
CA GLY A 115 8.72 7.37 -0.79
C GLY A 115 9.04 7.38 -2.28
N TYR A 116 8.61 6.34 -2.96
CA TYR A 116 8.81 6.18 -4.40
C TYR A 116 7.49 5.90 -5.11
N LEU A 117 7.34 6.47 -6.30
CA LEU A 117 6.33 6.12 -7.29
C LEU A 117 7.02 5.33 -8.40
N GLY A 118 6.58 4.10 -8.62
CA GLY A 118 7.01 3.27 -9.73
C GLY A 118 5.89 3.12 -10.77
N THR A 119 6.26 3.16 -12.05
CA THR A 119 5.34 2.89 -13.16
C THR A 119 5.93 1.86 -14.10
N ALA A 120 5.10 0.93 -14.57
CA ALA A 120 5.48 -0.10 -15.52
C ALA A 120 4.27 -0.54 -16.37
N VAL A 121 4.56 -1.08 -17.54
CA VAL A 121 3.58 -1.78 -18.39
C VAL A 121 3.90 -3.29 -18.41
N PRO A 122 2.96 -4.16 -18.84
CA PRO A 122 3.26 -5.58 -18.95
C PRO A 122 4.55 -5.85 -19.74
N PRO A 123 5.38 -6.79 -19.30
CA PRO A 123 5.15 -7.81 -18.26
C PRO A 123 5.50 -7.37 -16.82
N TYR A 124 5.67 -6.07 -16.53
CA TYR A 124 5.96 -5.46 -15.22
C TYR A 124 7.34 -5.86 -14.65
N THR A 125 8.31 -5.96 -15.52
CA THR A 125 9.71 -6.29 -15.17
C THR A 125 10.59 -5.05 -15.05
N ASP A 126 10.23 -3.98 -15.78
CA ASP A 126 10.98 -2.74 -15.83
C ASP A 126 10.15 -1.57 -15.32
N PHE A 127 10.57 -1.01 -14.20
CA PHE A 127 9.91 0.12 -13.57
C PHE A 127 10.69 1.41 -13.75
N SER A 128 10.00 2.47 -14.15
CA SER A 128 10.46 3.84 -13.98
C SER A 128 10.14 4.32 -12.59
N TRP A 129 11.16 4.76 -11.85
CA TRP A 129 11.00 5.22 -10.46
C TRP A 129 11.14 6.74 -10.36
N ARG A 130 10.25 7.36 -9.56
CA ARG A 130 10.33 8.77 -9.16
C ARG A 130 10.25 8.84 -7.64
N GLN A 131 11.07 9.69 -7.03
CA GLN A 131 10.97 9.94 -5.61
C GLN A 131 9.75 10.84 -5.35
N VAL A 132 8.89 10.44 -4.39
CA VAL A 132 7.78 11.27 -3.94
C VAL A 132 8.34 12.32 -2.98
N ASN A 133 7.91 13.59 -3.11
CA ASN A 133 8.38 14.68 -2.24
C ASN A 133 7.80 14.61 -0.81
N LEU A 134 7.31 13.45 -0.39
CA LEU A 134 6.73 13.17 0.92
C LEU A 134 7.35 11.90 1.54
N ARG A 135 7.61 11.92 2.86
CA ARG A 135 7.79 10.69 3.62
C ARG A 135 6.45 9.97 3.72
N LEU A 136 6.38 8.76 3.14
CA LEU A 136 5.16 7.95 3.16
C LEU A 136 5.06 7.13 4.45
N GLY A 137 3.84 6.91 4.92
CA GLY A 137 3.54 6.00 6.02
C GLY A 137 2.20 5.34 5.79
N GLY A 138 2.20 4.02 5.54
CA GLY A 138 1.01 3.25 5.22
C GLY A 138 0.24 3.78 4.00
N PRO A 139 0.89 4.01 2.84
CA PRO A 139 0.28 4.72 1.73
C PRO A 139 -0.86 3.93 1.09
N ASP A 140 -1.86 4.66 0.57
CA ASP A 140 -2.83 4.15 -0.40
C ASP A 140 -2.96 5.11 -1.58
N LEU A 141 -3.34 4.59 -2.74
CA LEU A 141 -3.47 5.33 -3.98
C LEU A 141 -4.79 4.96 -4.66
N VAL A 142 -5.51 5.95 -5.21
CA VAL A 142 -6.71 5.69 -6.01
C VAL A 142 -6.78 6.67 -7.18
N ARG A 143 -7.27 6.21 -8.32
CA ARG A 143 -7.56 7.07 -9.46
C ARG A 143 -8.98 7.58 -9.38
N ILE A 144 -9.17 8.90 -9.49
CA ILE A 144 -10.49 9.53 -9.49
C ILE A 144 -11.03 9.70 -10.94
N PRO A 145 -12.34 9.94 -11.15
CA PRO A 145 -12.96 9.94 -12.48
C PRO A 145 -12.36 10.94 -13.47
N ASN A 146 -11.84 12.08 -13.00
CA ASN A 146 -11.18 13.08 -13.86
C ASN A 146 -9.75 12.65 -14.30
N GLY A 147 -9.32 11.46 -13.92
CA GLY A 147 -8.03 10.88 -14.31
C GLY A 147 -6.88 11.14 -13.37
N LYS A 148 -7.01 12.08 -12.43
CA LYS A 148 -5.98 12.36 -11.43
C LYS A 148 -5.82 11.23 -10.42
N TRP A 149 -4.67 11.18 -9.77
CA TRP A 149 -4.36 10.21 -8.72
C TRP A 149 -4.40 10.88 -7.35
N VAL A 150 -5.17 10.31 -6.43
CA VAL A 150 -5.19 10.72 -5.03
C VAL A 150 -4.35 9.74 -4.23
N LEU A 151 -3.33 10.27 -3.58
CA LEU A 151 -2.49 9.57 -2.60
C LEU A 151 -2.95 9.94 -1.20
N ALA A 152 -3.06 8.93 -0.34
CA ALA A 152 -3.27 9.13 1.09
C ALA A 152 -2.12 8.49 1.88
N SER A 153 -1.69 9.16 2.94
CA SER A 153 -0.53 8.73 3.73
C SER A 153 -0.52 9.40 5.10
N ARG A 154 0.31 8.90 5.98
CA ARG A 154 0.75 9.64 7.16
C ARG A 154 1.60 10.84 6.74
N ARG A 155 1.31 12.00 7.32
CA ARG A 155 2.16 13.19 7.27
C ARG A 155 2.87 13.35 8.61
N TYR A 156 4.19 13.25 8.60
CA TYR A 156 5.04 13.32 9.79
C TYR A 156 5.30 14.79 10.20
N THR A 157 4.26 15.43 10.72
CA THR A 157 4.28 16.78 11.30
C THR A 157 3.99 16.71 12.78
N SER A 158 4.05 17.81 13.48
CA SER A 158 3.59 17.94 14.87
C SER A 158 2.28 18.73 14.90
N PRO A 159 1.13 18.12 15.23
CA PRO A 159 0.92 16.70 15.40
C PRO A 159 0.98 15.91 14.09
N THR A 160 1.26 14.61 14.18
CA THR A 160 1.14 13.68 13.03
C THR A 160 -0.30 13.65 12.51
N ARG A 161 -0.46 13.63 11.19
CA ARG A 161 -1.79 13.66 10.53
C ARG A 161 -1.92 12.60 9.45
N THR A 162 -3.14 12.20 9.13
CA THR A 162 -3.46 11.51 7.88
C THR A 162 -3.84 12.56 6.84
N VAL A 163 -3.16 12.55 5.70
CA VAL A 163 -3.29 13.52 4.62
C VAL A 163 -3.72 12.83 3.32
N PHE A 164 -4.54 13.51 2.57
CA PHE A 164 -4.95 13.17 1.21
C PHE A 164 -4.52 14.28 0.26
N GLY A 165 -4.05 13.93 -0.93
CA GLY A 165 -3.65 14.93 -1.91
C GLY A 165 -3.43 14.34 -3.29
N LEU A 166 -3.13 15.19 -4.25
CA LEU A 166 -2.84 14.79 -5.62
C LEU A 166 -1.40 14.31 -5.76
N LEU A 167 -1.21 13.23 -6.51
CA LEU A 167 0.11 12.71 -6.86
C LEU A 167 0.32 12.86 -8.37
N GLY A 168 1.28 13.68 -8.74
CA GLY A 168 1.71 13.87 -10.13
C GLY A 168 2.58 12.73 -10.65
N GLU A 169 2.72 12.66 -11.96
CA GLU A 169 3.57 11.70 -12.68
C GLU A 169 5.06 11.83 -12.32
N ASP A 170 5.46 13.03 -11.95
CA ASP A 170 6.82 13.38 -11.52
C ASP A 170 7.14 13.00 -10.06
N GLY A 171 6.16 12.46 -9.33
CA GLY A 171 6.25 12.17 -7.90
C GLY A 171 5.93 13.37 -7.00
N HIS A 172 5.50 14.50 -7.57
CA HIS A 172 5.07 15.64 -6.77
C HIS A 172 3.74 15.34 -6.07
N PHE A 173 3.74 15.40 -4.75
CA PHE A 173 2.53 15.29 -3.92
C PHE A 173 2.09 16.68 -3.49
N GLU A 174 0.86 17.02 -3.82
CA GLU A 174 0.17 18.25 -3.44
C GLU A 174 -0.90 17.93 -2.39
N PRO A 175 -0.72 18.31 -1.12
CA PRO A 175 -1.70 18.05 -0.08
C PRO A 175 -2.99 18.85 -0.32
N ARG A 176 -4.15 18.22 -0.11
CA ARG A 176 -5.47 18.83 -0.29
C ARG A 176 -6.30 18.77 1.00
N VAL A 177 -6.40 17.60 1.62
CA VAL A 177 -7.27 17.37 2.77
C VAL A 177 -6.50 16.76 3.92
N LEU A 178 -6.66 17.33 5.11
CA LEU A 178 -6.24 16.75 6.37
C LEU A 178 -7.47 16.30 7.14
N VAL A 179 -7.55 15.02 7.47
CA VAL A 179 -8.66 14.52 8.29
C VAL A 179 -8.36 14.65 9.79
N PRO A 180 -9.38 14.69 10.66
CA PRO A 180 -9.20 14.65 12.12
C PRO A 180 -8.33 13.45 12.51
N SER A 181 -7.13 13.70 13.00
CA SER A 181 -6.14 12.67 13.31
C SER A 181 -5.00 13.25 14.12
N ALA A 182 -4.42 12.45 15.00
CA ALA A 182 -3.18 12.75 15.70
C ALA A 182 -2.60 11.46 16.30
N GLY A 183 -1.43 11.55 16.91
CA GLY A 183 -0.75 10.39 17.48
C GLY A 183 -0.33 9.40 16.41
N ASP A 184 -0.53 8.12 16.68
CA ASP A 184 -0.36 7.09 15.65
C ASP A 184 -1.60 7.07 14.76
N THR A 185 -1.42 7.39 13.48
CA THR A 185 -2.51 7.49 12.49
C THR A 185 -1.98 7.15 11.11
N SER A 186 -2.70 6.37 10.32
CA SER A 186 -2.43 6.10 8.91
C SER A 186 -3.28 4.93 8.35
N TYR A 187 -2.69 4.19 7.43
CA TYR A 187 -3.18 3.01 6.70
C TYR A 187 -4.57 3.23 6.10
N PRO A 188 -4.75 4.33 5.33
CA PRO A 188 -6.02 4.55 4.68
C PRO A 188 -6.35 3.40 3.74
N GLY A 189 -7.65 3.04 3.68
CA GLY A 189 -8.22 2.21 2.63
C GLY A 189 -9.21 3.06 1.86
N MET A 190 -9.04 3.20 0.54
CA MET A 190 -9.79 4.17 -0.26
C MET A 190 -10.63 3.52 -1.35
N LEU A 191 -11.82 4.08 -1.58
CA LEU A 191 -12.65 3.78 -2.73
C LEU A 191 -13.44 5.03 -3.16
N ILE A 192 -13.90 5.06 -4.42
CA ILE A 192 -14.78 6.11 -4.95
C ILE A 192 -16.21 5.56 -4.99
N HIS A 193 -17.13 6.31 -4.38
CA HIS A 193 -18.54 6.00 -4.39
C HIS A 193 -19.36 7.28 -4.29
N GLU A 194 -20.42 7.40 -5.10
CA GLU A 194 -21.35 8.55 -5.10
C GLU A 194 -20.66 9.93 -5.14
N ASN A 195 -19.72 10.09 -6.08
CA ASN A 195 -18.92 11.32 -6.27
C ASN A 195 -18.14 11.76 -5.00
N LYS A 196 -17.79 10.81 -4.15
CA LYS A 196 -16.99 11.03 -2.95
C LYS A 196 -15.86 10.01 -2.87
N LEU A 197 -14.77 10.44 -2.30
CA LEU A 197 -13.73 9.56 -1.80
C LEU A 197 -14.14 9.07 -0.40
N TRP A 198 -14.36 7.77 -0.26
CA TRP A 198 -14.56 7.12 1.02
C TRP A 198 -13.24 6.56 1.49
N ALA A 199 -12.85 6.89 2.71
CA ALA A 199 -11.58 6.47 3.26
C ALA A 199 -11.72 5.99 4.70
N SER A 200 -11.37 4.74 4.96
CA SER A 200 -11.14 4.25 6.32
C SER A 200 -9.70 4.55 6.72
N TYR A 201 -9.46 4.95 7.95
CA TYR A 201 -8.13 5.14 8.52
C TYR A 201 -8.20 4.94 10.03
N TYR A 202 -7.06 4.74 10.69
CA TYR A 202 -7.01 4.74 12.14
C TYR A 202 -6.31 5.99 12.66
N ALA A 203 -6.65 6.40 13.88
CA ALA A 203 -5.98 7.49 14.58
C ALA A 203 -6.12 7.37 16.09
N SER A 204 -5.15 7.91 16.81
CA SER A 204 -5.09 7.92 18.28
C SER A 204 -5.28 9.33 18.86
N HIS A 205 -6.20 10.11 18.28
CA HIS A 205 -6.44 11.50 18.70
C HIS A 205 -7.56 11.65 19.76
N GLU A 206 -8.26 10.56 20.06
CA GLU A 206 -9.31 10.50 21.08
C GLU A 206 -8.95 9.39 22.05
N GLU A 207 -8.29 9.66 23.14
CA GLU A 207 -7.87 8.78 24.25
C GLU A 207 -7.36 7.38 23.83
N LYS A 208 -8.01 6.74 22.86
CA LYS A 208 -7.70 5.40 22.33
C LYS A 208 -7.57 5.43 20.82
N THR A 209 -6.83 4.47 20.29
CA THR A 209 -6.78 4.24 18.84
C THR A 209 -8.14 3.69 18.37
N ALA A 210 -8.72 4.36 17.38
CA ALA A 210 -9.98 3.99 16.77
C ALA A 210 -9.89 4.00 15.24
N ILE A 211 -10.84 3.34 14.58
CA ILE A 211 -11.00 3.36 13.13
C ILE A 211 -12.06 4.40 12.77
N TYR A 212 -11.73 5.26 11.83
CA TYR A 212 -12.59 6.34 11.33
C TYR A 212 -12.95 6.10 9.88
N LEU A 213 -14.09 6.66 9.46
CA LEU A 213 -14.54 6.68 8.08
C LEU A 213 -14.75 8.13 7.64
N ALA A 214 -13.92 8.60 6.73
CA ALA A 214 -14.06 9.90 6.08
C ALA A 214 -14.82 9.77 4.76
N ARG A 215 -15.64 10.78 4.45
CA ARG A 215 -16.32 10.96 3.16
C ARG A 215 -15.94 12.32 2.62
N ILE A 216 -15.05 12.36 1.64
CA ILE A 216 -14.44 13.57 1.10
C ILE A 216 -15.04 13.83 -0.29
N PRO A 217 -15.66 15.00 -0.56
CA PRO A 217 -16.13 15.35 -1.89
C PRO A 217 -14.98 15.33 -2.91
N LEU A 218 -15.23 14.84 -4.13
CA LEU A 218 -14.18 14.81 -5.16
C LEU A 218 -13.76 16.21 -5.63
N SER A 219 -14.59 17.22 -5.40
CA SER A 219 -14.24 18.63 -5.64
C SER A 219 -13.02 19.12 -4.87
N GLU A 220 -12.68 18.49 -3.74
CA GLU A 220 -11.46 18.80 -3.01
C GLU A 220 -10.16 18.43 -3.79
N PHE A 221 -10.30 17.66 -4.87
CA PHE A 221 -9.20 17.17 -5.71
C PHE A 221 -9.26 17.70 -7.15
N GLU A 222 -10.03 18.74 -7.39
CA GLU A 222 -10.09 19.42 -8.68
C GLU A 222 -8.93 20.39 -8.93
#